data_79fd4da68cdf347193e826514166dca9
#
_entry.id   79fd4da68cdf347193e826514166dca9
#
_cell.length_a   1.000
_cell.length_b   1.000
_cell.length_c   1.000
_cell.angle_alpha   90.00
_cell.angle_beta   90.00
_cell.angle_gamma   90.00
#
_symmetry.space_group_name_H-M   'P 1'
#
loop_
_entity.id
_entity.type
_entity.pdbx_description
1 polymer ?
#
loop_
_entity_poly.entity_id
_entity_poly.type
_entity_poly.pdbx_seq_one_letter_code
_entity_poly.pdbx_strand_id
1 'polypeptide(L)'
;SALNPVFDRRVCVSRELLERGIAVDYLDLVAHDADLETEAYLAGLPVRSIVAADASREPFWELGERRTVDVGRYDVILQRKDPPVDDLFVRHHRHFIAAPESILQINRPPATYELSEHTIGMRYPEFSAPTVVCSSFEELVAAVRDQDGEAVCKPKNTYCGIGVSFVPSDAEEHVLRAYWNQWAPEVIVQAYLPAIEDSGDLRILTLGDQVLGSVLRVPADGSRLANLHQGATAARLEPTPRQLACCAEVSADLNPLGLHLLGLDFIGEHLTEVNFTSPTTLVQINQVNGIRADRVMVDQLERMRAG
;
A
#
# COMPACT_ATOMS: atom_id res chain seq x y z
N SER A 1 16.20 -6.96 4.44
CA SER A 1 15.65 -7.87 3.43
C SER A 1 16.25 -7.48 2.09
N ALA A 2 16.78 -8.47 1.35
CA ALA A 2 17.31 -8.22 0.01
C ALA A 2 16.17 -7.67 -0.86
N LEU A 3 16.36 -6.48 -1.43
CA LEU A 3 15.41 -5.85 -2.33
C LEU A 3 15.28 -6.70 -3.58
N ASN A 4 14.07 -7.18 -3.89
CA ASN A 4 13.84 -7.89 -5.14
C ASN A 4 13.63 -6.87 -6.27
N PRO A 5 14.48 -6.81 -7.30
CA PRO A 5 14.44 -5.78 -8.33
C PRO A 5 13.14 -5.76 -9.13
N VAL A 6 12.54 -6.92 -9.33
CA VAL A 6 11.28 -7.06 -10.07
C VAL A 6 10.12 -6.34 -9.36
N PHE A 7 10.24 -6.14 -8.05
CA PHE A 7 9.20 -5.53 -7.23
C PHE A 7 9.56 -4.15 -6.67
N ASP A 8 10.80 -3.66 -6.87
CA ASP A 8 11.23 -2.38 -6.31
C ASP A 8 10.85 -1.18 -7.20
N ARG A 9 9.73 -0.55 -6.87
CA ARG A 9 9.18 0.65 -7.53
C ARG A 9 10.01 1.89 -7.35
N ARG A 10 10.73 1.98 -6.23
CA ARG A 10 11.58 3.12 -5.90
C ARG A 10 12.60 3.36 -6.98
N VAL A 11 13.10 2.29 -7.59
CA VAL A 11 14.09 2.34 -8.67
C VAL A 11 13.52 2.99 -9.94
N CYS A 12 12.30 2.62 -10.36
CA CYS A 12 11.68 3.19 -11.58
C CYS A 12 11.43 4.69 -11.43
N VAL A 13 10.85 5.11 -10.30
CA VAL A 13 10.58 6.53 -10.01
C VAL A 13 11.89 7.32 -9.87
N SER A 14 12.88 6.78 -9.14
CA SER A 14 14.18 7.42 -8.99
C SER A 14 14.88 7.62 -10.33
N ARG A 15 14.83 6.61 -11.22
CA ARG A 15 15.38 6.72 -12.56
C ARG A 15 14.71 7.84 -13.37
N GLU A 16 13.37 7.89 -13.41
CA GLU A 16 12.65 8.93 -14.15
C GLU A 16 12.96 10.34 -13.61
N LEU A 17 13.05 10.50 -12.27
CA LEU A 17 13.45 11.76 -11.65
C LEU A 17 14.87 12.18 -12.08
N LEU A 18 15.83 11.26 -12.03
CA LEU A 18 17.22 11.53 -12.46
C LEU A 18 17.32 11.84 -13.95
N GLU A 19 16.57 11.15 -14.81
CA GLU A 19 16.50 11.43 -16.26
C GLU A 19 15.98 12.85 -16.55
N ARG A 20 15.14 13.42 -15.66
CA ARG A 20 14.67 14.82 -15.72
C ARG A 20 15.63 15.82 -15.06
N GLY A 21 16.75 15.37 -14.52
CA GLY A 21 17.70 16.23 -13.81
C GLY A 21 17.22 16.64 -12.40
N ILE A 22 16.23 15.95 -11.84
CA ILE A 22 15.73 16.17 -10.48
C ILE A 22 16.61 15.43 -9.51
N ALA A 23 17.16 16.14 -8.51
CA ALA A 23 17.98 15.55 -7.48
C ALA A 23 17.14 14.66 -6.53
N VAL A 24 17.63 13.45 -6.25
CA VAL A 24 16.98 12.48 -5.39
C VAL A 24 17.91 12.06 -4.28
N ASP A 25 17.44 12.14 -3.05
CA ASP A 25 18.15 11.62 -1.89
C ASP A 25 17.42 10.41 -1.32
N TYR A 26 18.20 9.47 -0.83
CA TYR A 26 17.72 8.26 -0.16
C TYR A 26 18.00 8.35 1.34
N LEU A 27 16.95 8.11 2.13
CA LEU A 27 17.03 7.97 3.57
C LEU A 27 16.64 6.53 3.95
N ASP A 28 17.56 5.81 4.59
CA ASP A 28 17.28 4.51 5.17
C ASP A 28 16.83 4.67 6.62
N LEU A 29 15.52 4.62 6.83
CA LEU A 29 14.92 4.80 8.16
C LEU A 29 15.33 3.69 9.14
N VAL A 30 15.53 2.47 8.65
CA VAL A 30 15.88 1.32 9.51
C VAL A 30 17.35 1.39 9.94
N ALA A 31 18.23 1.77 9.02
CA ALA A 31 19.68 1.90 9.35
C ALA A 31 19.97 3.05 10.31
N HIS A 32 19.05 4.00 10.47
CA HIS A 32 19.22 5.20 11.29
C HIS A 32 18.24 5.30 12.45
N ASP A 33 17.64 4.19 12.88
CA ASP A 33 16.64 4.18 13.95
C ASP A 33 17.14 4.85 15.25
N ALA A 34 18.39 4.63 15.63
CA ALA A 34 18.99 5.26 16.81
C ALA A 34 19.14 6.78 16.66
N ASP A 35 19.31 7.29 15.42
CA ASP A 35 19.47 8.73 15.16
C ASP A 35 18.10 9.45 15.18
N LEU A 36 16.99 8.69 15.09
CA LEU A 36 15.62 9.21 15.00
C LEU A 36 15.00 9.61 16.35
N GLU A 37 15.68 9.36 17.45
CA GLU A 37 15.17 9.66 18.80
C GLU A 37 15.32 11.15 19.19
N THR A 38 15.99 11.96 18.37
CA THR A 38 16.25 13.37 18.69
C THR A 38 15.36 14.33 17.90
N GLU A 39 14.88 15.40 18.55
CA GLU A 39 14.13 16.49 17.90
C GLU A 39 14.93 17.19 16.78
N ALA A 40 16.25 17.08 16.81
CA ALA A 40 17.16 17.61 15.80
C ALA A 40 17.10 16.86 14.45
N TYR A 41 16.37 15.76 14.36
CA TYR A 41 16.36 14.92 13.17
C TYR A 41 15.91 15.65 11.90
N LEU A 42 14.87 16.49 11.98
CA LEU A 42 14.37 17.22 10.80
C LEU A 42 15.38 18.26 10.26
N ALA A 43 16.22 18.81 11.15
CA ALA A 43 17.28 19.74 10.77
C ALA A 43 18.56 19.03 10.31
N GLY A 44 18.62 17.71 10.41
CA GLY A 44 19.82 16.93 10.13
C GLY A 44 19.55 15.53 9.62
N LEU A 45 18.76 15.37 8.51
CA LEU A 45 18.51 14.08 7.88
C LEU A 45 19.80 13.47 7.30
N PRO A 46 20.21 12.26 7.75
CA PRO A 46 21.41 11.58 7.24
C PRO A 46 21.09 10.87 5.92
N VAL A 47 21.20 11.56 4.82
CA VAL A 47 20.83 11.08 3.48
C VAL A 47 22.03 10.73 2.61
N ARG A 48 21.78 10.00 1.54
CA ARG A 48 22.72 9.73 0.44
C ARG A 48 22.04 10.08 -0.89
N SER A 49 22.74 10.82 -1.75
CA SER A 49 22.21 11.09 -3.10
C SER A 49 22.12 9.78 -3.89
N ILE A 50 21.03 9.61 -4.64
CA ILE A 50 20.97 8.57 -5.66
C ILE A 50 21.65 9.13 -6.92
N VAL A 51 22.79 8.55 -7.28
CA VAL A 51 23.60 8.98 -8.44
C VAL A 51 23.09 8.29 -9.71
N ALA A 52 22.73 7.02 -9.59
CA ALA A 52 22.14 6.23 -10.68
C ALA A 52 21.13 5.23 -10.12
N ALA A 53 20.12 4.89 -10.93
CA ALA A 53 19.08 3.92 -10.61
C ALA A 53 18.87 2.98 -11.80
N ASP A 54 19.10 1.67 -11.61
CA ASP A 54 18.98 0.64 -12.65
C ASP A 54 18.35 -0.62 -12.07
N ALA A 55 17.14 -0.95 -12.52
CA ALA A 55 16.42 -2.13 -12.07
C ALA A 55 16.97 -3.47 -12.62
N SER A 56 17.92 -3.42 -13.57
CA SER A 56 18.50 -4.61 -14.20
C SER A 56 19.75 -5.15 -13.48
N ARG A 57 20.27 -4.42 -12.49
CA ARG A 57 21.52 -4.78 -11.76
C ARG A 57 21.37 -4.64 -10.25
N GLU A 58 22.22 -5.36 -9.50
CA GLU A 58 22.39 -5.18 -8.05
C GLU A 58 23.79 -4.59 -7.77
N PRO A 59 23.89 -3.58 -6.85
CA PRO A 59 22.78 -2.88 -6.23
C PRO A 59 22.02 -2.00 -7.24
N PHE A 60 20.70 -1.86 -7.06
CA PHE A 60 19.80 -1.10 -7.96
C PHE A 60 20.09 0.39 -7.99
N TRP A 61 20.71 0.91 -6.94
CA TRP A 61 21.12 2.29 -6.81
C TRP A 61 22.63 2.40 -6.66
N GLU A 62 23.18 3.37 -7.34
CA GLU A 62 24.47 3.91 -6.99
C GLU A 62 24.24 5.10 -6.03
N LEU A 63 24.72 4.94 -4.82
CA LEU A 63 24.53 5.93 -3.76
C LEU A 63 25.82 6.74 -3.53
N GLY A 64 25.70 8.06 -3.54
CA GLY A 64 26.76 8.99 -3.20
C GLY A 64 27.19 8.93 -1.72
N GLU A 65 28.01 9.86 -1.31
CA GLU A 65 28.45 9.99 0.08
C GLU A 65 27.28 10.36 1.01
N ARG A 66 27.38 9.90 2.27
CA ARG A 66 26.44 10.30 3.32
C ARG A 66 26.65 11.77 3.66
N ARG A 67 25.56 12.52 3.76
CA ARG A 67 25.56 13.92 4.16
C ARG A 67 24.35 14.22 5.03
N THR A 68 24.45 15.28 5.82
CA THR A 68 23.34 15.76 6.66
C THR A 68 22.64 16.90 5.95
N VAL A 69 21.31 16.84 5.84
CA VAL A 69 20.48 17.81 5.10
C VAL A 69 19.28 18.21 5.95
N ASP A 70 18.95 19.48 5.93
CA ASP A 70 17.68 19.99 6.49
C ASP A 70 16.50 19.53 5.63
N VAL A 71 15.43 19.04 6.28
CA VAL A 71 14.20 18.57 5.60
C VAL A 71 13.55 19.67 4.78
N GLY A 72 13.63 20.92 5.21
CA GLY A 72 13.08 22.09 4.51
C GLY A 72 13.64 22.34 3.13
N ARG A 73 14.70 21.63 2.72
CA ARG A 73 15.29 21.74 1.38
C ARG A 73 14.59 20.87 0.33
N TYR A 74 13.69 20.01 0.73
CA TYR A 74 12.97 19.14 -0.19
C TYR A 74 11.66 19.75 -0.65
N ASP A 75 11.31 19.51 -1.89
CA ASP A 75 10.02 19.87 -2.45
C ASP A 75 9.00 18.74 -2.23
N VAL A 76 9.47 17.48 -2.27
CA VAL A 76 8.65 16.29 -2.16
C VAL A 76 9.34 15.25 -1.27
N ILE A 77 8.58 14.62 -0.41
CA ILE A 77 8.99 13.45 0.39
C ILE A 77 8.12 12.25 0.01
N LEU A 78 8.75 11.21 -0.52
CA LEU A 78 8.08 9.94 -0.81
C LEU A 78 8.30 8.98 0.36
N GLN A 79 7.28 8.80 1.19
CA GLN A 79 7.33 7.87 2.31
C GLN A 79 7.04 6.46 1.82
N ARG A 80 8.07 5.60 1.87
CA ARG A 80 8.03 4.27 1.27
C ARG A 80 8.47 3.16 2.23
N LYS A 81 8.26 3.36 3.54
CA LYS A 81 8.48 2.32 4.54
C LYS A 81 7.38 1.25 4.38
N ASP A 82 7.81 0.01 4.23
CA ASP A 82 6.88 -1.12 4.15
C ASP A 82 6.28 -1.43 5.53
N PRO A 83 5.06 -1.98 5.61
CA PRO A 83 4.48 -2.49 6.86
C PRO A 83 5.38 -3.60 7.45
N PRO A 84 5.22 -3.99 8.73
CA PRO A 84 4.04 -3.75 9.57
C PRO A 84 3.94 -2.31 10.06
N VAL A 85 2.69 -1.88 10.32
CA VAL A 85 2.40 -0.61 11.01
C VAL A 85 2.52 -0.85 12.51
N ASP A 86 3.76 -0.92 12.98
CA ASP A 86 4.16 -1.13 14.36
C ASP A 86 4.69 0.18 15.00
N ASP A 87 5.14 0.10 16.24
CA ASP A 87 5.69 1.26 16.95
C ASP A 87 6.89 1.88 16.21
N LEU A 88 7.69 1.07 15.53
CA LEU A 88 8.82 1.53 14.72
C LEU A 88 8.34 2.30 13.49
N PHE A 89 7.30 1.80 12.82
CA PHE A 89 6.66 2.49 11.69
C PHE A 89 6.12 3.86 12.13
N VAL A 90 5.35 3.89 13.22
CA VAL A 90 4.77 5.12 13.79
C VAL A 90 5.88 6.11 14.18
N ARG A 91 6.93 5.65 14.86
CA ARG A 91 8.07 6.48 15.28
C ARG A 91 8.73 7.14 14.06
N HIS A 92 9.05 6.37 13.02
CA HIS A 92 9.66 6.88 11.80
C HIS A 92 8.79 7.94 11.10
N HIS A 93 7.47 7.72 11.04
CA HIS A 93 6.57 8.65 10.37
C HIS A 93 6.31 9.92 11.17
N ARG A 94 6.29 9.84 12.51
CA ARG A 94 6.11 11.01 13.38
C ARG A 94 7.13 12.12 13.15
N HIS A 95 8.36 11.78 12.80
CA HIS A 95 9.38 12.78 12.48
C HIS A 95 8.99 13.70 11.33
N PHE A 96 8.18 13.21 10.38
CA PHE A 96 7.75 14.01 9.24
C PHE A 96 6.46 14.81 9.46
N ILE A 97 5.79 14.65 10.63
CA ILE A 97 4.60 15.46 10.96
C ILE A 97 4.97 16.95 11.03
N ALA A 98 6.15 17.25 11.61
CA ALA A 98 6.64 18.61 11.78
C ALA A 98 7.32 19.19 10.53
N ALA A 99 7.39 18.45 9.43
CA ALA A 99 7.92 18.98 8.18
C ALA A 99 7.05 20.16 7.68
N PRO A 100 7.67 21.20 7.07
CA PRO A 100 6.94 22.35 6.54
C PRO A 100 5.77 21.95 5.65
N GLU A 101 4.64 22.66 5.75
CA GLU A 101 3.45 22.38 4.94
C GLU A 101 3.69 22.59 3.43
N SER A 102 4.68 23.40 3.08
CA SER A 102 5.10 23.60 1.69
C SER A 102 5.73 22.36 1.04
N ILE A 103 6.09 21.33 1.84
CA ILE A 103 6.66 20.09 1.35
C ILE A 103 5.51 19.12 1.06
N LEU A 104 5.42 18.69 -0.19
CA LEU A 104 4.48 17.63 -0.57
C LEU A 104 4.93 16.28 -0.02
N GLN A 105 4.16 15.71 0.91
CA GLN A 105 4.44 14.38 1.47
C GLN A 105 3.53 13.32 0.86
N ILE A 106 4.08 12.23 0.38
CA ILE A 106 3.38 11.09 -0.24
C ILE A 106 3.76 9.79 0.48
N ASN A 107 2.93 9.21 1.34
CA ASN A 107 1.71 9.74 1.92
C ASN A 107 2.04 10.44 3.24
N ARG A 108 1.24 11.43 3.62
CA ARG A 108 1.51 12.24 4.82
C ARG A 108 1.05 11.51 6.11
N PRO A 109 1.89 11.42 7.16
CA PRO A 109 1.43 11.07 8.49
C PRO A 109 0.54 12.21 9.08
N PRO A 110 -0.39 11.94 10.03
CA PRO A 110 -0.56 10.66 10.72
C PRO A 110 -1.49 9.65 10.02
N ALA A 111 -2.19 10.05 8.96
CA ALA A 111 -3.20 9.22 8.33
C ALA A 111 -2.70 7.81 7.94
N THR A 112 -1.41 7.68 7.59
CA THR A 112 -0.78 6.39 7.22
C THR A 112 -0.73 5.35 8.35
N TYR A 113 -0.94 5.74 9.61
CA TYR A 113 -0.90 4.83 10.75
C TYR A 113 -2.12 4.96 11.68
N GLU A 114 -2.95 5.99 11.51
CA GLU A 114 -4.21 6.14 12.27
C GLU A 114 -5.39 5.46 11.56
N LEU A 115 -5.31 5.33 10.24
CA LEU A 115 -6.30 4.62 9.43
C LEU A 115 -5.84 3.19 9.14
N SER A 116 -6.79 2.30 8.90
CA SER A 116 -6.50 0.91 8.54
C SER A 116 -6.84 0.63 7.08
N GLU A 117 -5.87 0.14 6.33
CA GLU A 117 -5.99 -0.26 4.92
C GLU A 117 -7.11 -1.29 4.70
N HIS A 118 -7.30 -2.20 5.67
CA HIS A 118 -8.29 -3.26 5.60
C HIS A 118 -9.73 -2.82 5.92
N THR A 119 -9.91 -1.69 6.63
CA THR A 119 -11.25 -1.26 7.09
C THR A 119 -11.73 0.03 6.44
N ILE A 120 -10.83 0.79 5.81
CA ILE A 120 -11.19 2.08 5.19
C ILE A 120 -12.26 1.91 4.10
N GLY A 121 -12.27 0.76 3.39
CA GLY A 121 -13.28 0.41 2.40
C GLY A 121 -14.71 0.40 2.95
N MET A 122 -14.90 0.16 4.26
CA MET A 122 -16.23 0.17 4.90
C MET A 122 -16.92 1.54 4.84
N ARG A 123 -16.19 2.62 4.52
CA ARG A 123 -16.78 3.95 4.27
C ARG A 123 -17.51 4.03 2.94
N TYR A 124 -17.28 3.08 2.04
CA TYR A 124 -17.81 3.02 0.68
C TYR A 124 -18.62 1.73 0.48
N PRO A 125 -19.73 1.53 1.22
CA PRO A 125 -20.47 0.27 1.24
C PRO A 125 -21.06 -0.11 -0.13
N GLU A 126 -21.33 0.87 -0.99
CA GLU A 126 -21.82 0.65 -2.35
C GLU A 126 -20.76 0.02 -3.27
N PHE A 127 -19.47 0.20 -2.99
CA PHE A 127 -18.37 -0.38 -3.76
C PHE A 127 -17.74 -1.59 -3.08
N SER A 128 -17.81 -1.66 -1.75
CA SER A 128 -17.03 -2.62 -0.98
C SER A 128 -17.73 -3.96 -0.80
N ALA A 129 -16.94 -5.01 -0.66
CA ALA A 129 -17.43 -6.28 -0.15
C ALA A 129 -17.96 -6.10 1.28
N PRO A 130 -19.09 -6.73 1.65
CA PRO A 130 -19.60 -6.72 3.02
C PRO A 130 -18.50 -7.10 4.01
N THR A 131 -18.24 -6.22 4.97
CA THR A 131 -17.11 -6.34 5.90
C THR A 131 -17.53 -5.92 7.30
N VAL A 132 -17.12 -6.69 8.31
CA VAL A 132 -17.37 -6.43 9.73
C VAL A 132 -16.07 -6.53 10.50
N VAL A 133 -15.85 -5.61 11.45
CA VAL A 133 -14.75 -5.69 12.43
C VAL A 133 -15.30 -6.30 13.71
N CYS A 134 -14.70 -7.40 14.14
CA CYS A 134 -15.08 -8.13 15.34
C CYS A 134 -14.08 -7.85 16.46
N SER A 135 -14.57 -7.32 17.59
CA SER A 135 -13.77 -7.01 18.79
C SER A 135 -14.02 -8.00 19.93
N SER A 136 -14.86 -9.01 19.71
CA SER A 136 -15.09 -10.14 20.62
C SER A 136 -15.22 -11.46 19.84
N PHE A 137 -15.03 -12.57 20.54
CA PHE A 137 -15.21 -13.88 19.95
C PHE A 137 -16.66 -14.13 19.51
N GLU A 138 -17.60 -13.66 20.28
CA GLU A 138 -19.04 -13.77 20.01
C GLU A 138 -19.40 -13.02 18.72
N GLU A 139 -18.83 -11.82 18.48
CA GLU A 139 -18.99 -11.06 17.24
C GLU A 139 -18.36 -11.81 16.05
N LEU A 140 -17.18 -12.40 16.20
CA LEU A 140 -16.55 -13.23 15.17
C LEU A 140 -17.47 -14.40 14.76
N VAL A 141 -17.98 -15.15 15.75
CA VAL A 141 -18.90 -16.26 15.48
C VAL A 141 -20.15 -15.79 14.75
N ALA A 142 -20.78 -14.71 15.23
CA ALA A 142 -21.98 -14.16 14.59
C ALA A 142 -21.70 -13.71 13.16
N ALA A 143 -20.62 -12.97 12.92
CA ALA A 143 -20.24 -12.46 11.61
C ALA A 143 -19.92 -13.57 10.60
N VAL A 144 -19.26 -14.65 11.05
CA VAL A 144 -18.99 -15.82 10.18
C VAL A 144 -20.29 -16.58 9.86
N ARG A 145 -21.18 -16.75 10.85
CA ARG A 145 -22.49 -17.41 10.65
C ARG A 145 -23.43 -16.67 9.73
N ASP A 146 -23.28 -15.34 9.63
CA ASP A 146 -24.10 -14.49 8.77
C ASP A 146 -23.64 -14.51 7.29
N GLN A 147 -22.52 -15.17 6.97
CA GLN A 147 -22.04 -15.27 5.60
C GLN A 147 -22.79 -16.36 4.82
N ASP A 148 -23.03 -16.09 3.55
CA ASP A 148 -23.57 -17.09 2.61
C ASP A 148 -22.41 -18.00 2.13
N GLY A 149 -22.27 -19.15 2.78
CA GLY A 149 -21.28 -20.18 2.46
C GLY A 149 -19.93 -19.98 3.17
N GLU A 150 -19.10 -19.06 2.78
CA GLU A 150 -17.74 -18.92 3.29
C GLU A 150 -17.38 -17.47 3.64
N ALA A 151 -16.64 -17.26 4.70
CA ALA A 151 -16.10 -15.97 5.13
C ALA A 151 -14.61 -15.89 4.84
N VAL A 152 -14.10 -14.67 4.59
CA VAL A 152 -12.67 -14.35 4.64
C VAL A 152 -12.39 -13.68 5.98
N CYS A 153 -11.66 -14.36 6.86
CA CYS A 153 -11.20 -13.80 8.12
C CYS A 153 -9.78 -13.23 7.96
N LYS A 154 -9.58 -12.00 8.42
CA LYS A 154 -8.28 -11.29 8.34
C LYS A 154 -7.94 -10.68 9.70
N PRO A 155 -6.69 -10.78 10.20
CA PRO A 155 -6.26 -9.92 11.30
C PRO A 155 -6.25 -8.46 10.85
N LYS A 156 -6.64 -7.53 11.72
CA LYS A 156 -6.76 -6.11 11.34
C LYS A 156 -5.43 -5.43 10.99
N ASN A 157 -4.33 -5.88 11.62
CA ASN A 157 -3.04 -5.19 11.55
C ASN A 157 -1.95 -6.02 10.86
N THR A 158 -2.33 -6.88 9.90
CA THR A 158 -1.38 -7.67 9.11
C THR A 158 -1.26 -7.14 7.68
N TYR A 159 -0.36 -7.72 6.89
CA TYR A 159 -0.07 -7.30 5.51
C TYR A 159 0.30 -8.54 4.67
N CYS A 160 0.31 -8.40 3.37
CA CYS A 160 0.70 -9.45 2.43
C CYS A 160 -0.08 -10.78 2.60
N GLY A 161 -1.32 -10.73 3.09
CA GLY A 161 -2.16 -11.93 3.27
C GLY A 161 -1.79 -12.79 4.48
N ILE A 162 -0.96 -12.29 5.41
CA ILE A 162 -0.63 -13.00 6.65
C ILE A 162 -1.90 -13.13 7.49
N GLY A 163 -2.22 -14.37 7.90
CA GLY A 163 -3.38 -14.67 8.75
C GLY A 163 -4.73 -14.67 8.03
N VAL A 164 -4.76 -14.43 6.72
CA VAL A 164 -6.00 -14.59 5.94
C VAL A 164 -6.42 -16.04 5.94
N SER A 165 -7.65 -16.28 6.34
CA SER A 165 -8.26 -17.64 6.41
C SER A 165 -9.63 -17.63 5.76
N PHE A 166 -9.93 -18.68 5.01
CA PHE A 166 -11.23 -18.94 4.41
C PHE A 166 -11.99 -19.89 5.33
N VAL A 167 -13.10 -19.44 5.88
CA VAL A 167 -13.81 -20.11 6.96
C VAL A 167 -15.25 -20.36 6.55
N PRO A 168 -15.68 -21.64 6.44
CA PRO A 168 -17.08 -21.97 6.17
C PRO A 168 -18.01 -21.38 7.23
N SER A 169 -19.20 -20.92 6.83
CA SER A 169 -20.16 -20.33 7.76
C SER A 169 -20.67 -21.34 8.81
N ASP A 170 -20.56 -22.65 8.54
CA ASP A 170 -20.89 -23.74 9.45
C ASP A 170 -19.66 -24.29 10.21
N ALA A 171 -18.49 -23.63 10.11
CA ALA A 171 -17.26 -24.06 10.78
C ALA A 171 -17.48 -24.32 12.28
N GLU A 172 -16.86 -25.37 12.83
CA GLU A 172 -16.98 -25.69 14.24
C GLU A 172 -16.38 -24.58 15.13
N GLU A 173 -17.01 -24.35 16.29
CA GLU A 173 -16.62 -23.24 17.20
C GLU A 173 -15.14 -23.32 17.62
N HIS A 174 -14.59 -24.52 17.77
CA HIS A 174 -13.19 -24.67 18.15
C HIS A 174 -12.22 -24.15 17.10
N VAL A 175 -12.58 -24.19 15.79
CA VAL A 175 -11.79 -23.62 14.69
C VAL A 175 -11.78 -22.11 14.81
N LEU A 176 -12.95 -21.50 15.00
CA LEU A 176 -13.09 -20.04 15.19
C LEU A 176 -12.37 -19.58 16.46
N ARG A 177 -12.43 -20.39 17.55
CA ARG A 177 -11.74 -20.10 18.80
C ARG A 177 -10.20 -20.13 18.62
N ALA A 178 -9.69 -21.09 17.88
CA ALA A 178 -8.25 -21.18 17.58
C ALA A 178 -7.80 -19.94 16.78
N TYR A 179 -8.56 -19.54 15.77
CA TYR A 179 -8.29 -18.35 14.97
C TYR A 179 -8.32 -17.06 15.83
N TRP A 180 -9.37 -16.90 16.67
CA TRP A 180 -9.49 -15.78 17.58
C TRP A 180 -8.30 -15.69 18.55
N ASN A 181 -7.95 -16.79 19.19
CA ASN A 181 -6.84 -16.83 20.15
C ASN A 181 -5.50 -16.43 19.54
N GLN A 182 -5.33 -16.66 18.24
CA GLN A 182 -4.11 -16.28 17.52
C GLN A 182 -4.09 -14.81 17.10
N TRP A 183 -5.24 -14.22 16.75
CA TRP A 183 -5.31 -12.93 16.04
C TRP A 183 -6.08 -11.84 16.77
N ALA A 184 -6.67 -12.10 17.95
CA ALA A 184 -7.31 -11.06 18.76
C ALA A 184 -6.33 -9.89 19.07
N PRO A 185 -6.84 -8.69 19.43
CA PRO A 185 -8.23 -8.44 19.85
C PRO A 185 -9.17 -7.98 18.72
N GLU A 186 -8.71 -7.79 17.50
CA GLU A 186 -9.57 -7.34 16.40
C GLU A 186 -9.34 -8.20 15.15
N VAL A 187 -10.43 -8.75 14.64
CA VAL A 187 -10.48 -9.58 13.44
C VAL A 187 -11.50 -9.02 12.47
N ILE A 188 -11.18 -9.01 11.20
CA ILE A 188 -12.09 -8.61 10.12
C ILE A 188 -12.72 -9.86 9.53
N VAL A 189 -14.03 -9.85 9.39
CA VAL A 189 -14.79 -10.82 8.61
C VAL A 189 -15.34 -10.13 7.38
N GLN A 190 -14.97 -10.63 6.21
CA GLN A 190 -15.40 -10.12 4.91
C GLN A 190 -16.05 -11.23 4.10
N ALA A 191 -17.07 -10.87 3.31
CA ALA A 191 -17.71 -11.83 2.41
C ALA A 191 -16.69 -12.43 1.44
N TYR A 192 -16.73 -13.74 1.25
CA TYR A 192 -15.95 -14.38 0.21
C TYR A 192 -16.53 -14.02 -1.18
N LEU A 193 -15.65 -13.63 -2.07
CA LEU A 193 -16.00 -13.27 -3.44
C LEU A 193 -15.50 -14.35 -4.39
N PRO A 194 -16.35 -15.28 -4.87
CA PRO A 194 -15.92 -16.38 -5.74
C PRO A 194 -15.24 -15.93 -7.03
N ALA A 195 -15.50 -14.70 -7.48
CA ALA A 195 -14.86 -14.10 -8.65
C ALA A 195 -13.32 -14.06 -8.55
N ILE A 196 -12.72 -14.23 -7.36
CA ILE A 196 -11.26 -14.33 -7.21
C ILE A 196 -10.67 -15.52 -7.97
N GLU A 197 -11.41 -16.62 -8.06
CA GLU A 197 -10.97 -17.86 -8.70
C GLU A 197 -10.90 -17.72 -10.23
N ASP A 198 -11.86 -17.01 -10.82
CA ASP A 198 -11.98 -16.84 -12.27
C ASP A 198 -11.34 -15.54 -12.78
N SER A 199 -11.45 -14.47 -12.02
CA SER A 199 -11.11 -13.11 -12.45
C SER A 199 -9.89 -12.53 -11.76
N GLY A 200 -9.38 -13.18 -10.70
CA GLY A 200 -8.25 -12.66 -9.92
C GLY A 200 -8.59 -11.38 -9.14
N ASP A 201 -7.56 -10.64 -8.77
CA ASP A 201 -7.61 -9.42 -7.97
C ASP A 201 -6.97 -8.26 -8.76
N LEU A 202 -7.77 -7.27 -9.12
CA LEU A 202 -7.32 -6.09 -9.87
C LEU A 202 -6.83 -5.01 -8.91
N ARG A 203 -5.55 -4.66 -8.99
CA ARG A 203 -5.01 -3.46 -8.34
C ARG A 203 -5.02 -2.28 -9.29
N ILE A 204 -5.65 -1.19 -8.87
CA ILE A 204 -5.58 0.12 -9.53
C ILE A 204 -4.71 1.03 -8.67
N LEU A 205 -3.69 1.63 -9.27
CA LEU A 205 -2.80 2.57 -8.58
C LEU A 205 -3.17 4.00 -8.96
N THR A 206 -3.38 4.87 -7.96
CA THR A 206 -3.69 6.29 -8.16
C THR A 206 -2.68 7.18 -7.45
N LEU A 207 -2.50 8.41 -7.94
CA LEU A 207 -1.78 9.48 -7.24
C LEU A 207 -2.59 10.77 -7.37
N GLY A 208 -3.09 11.27 -6.25
CA GLY A 208 -4.06 12.36 -6.28
C GLY A 208 -5.33 11.95 -7.03
N ASP A 209 -5.70 12.72 -8.05
CA ASP A 209 -6.82 12.44 -8.95
C ASP A 209 -6.44 11.62 -10.20
N GLN A 210 -5.14 11.30 -10.36
CA GLN A 210 -4.61 10.62 -11.53
C GLN A 210 -4.55 9.11 -11.32
N VAL A 211 -5.21 8.33 -12.18
CA VAL A 211 -4.98 6.89 -12.29
C VAL A 211 -3.64 6.67 -13.00
N LEU A 212 -2.71 5.98 -12.33
CA LEU A 212 -1.40 5.64 -12.89
C LEU A 212 -1.45 4.39 -13.77
N GLY A 213 -2.40 3.50 -13.49
CA GLY A 213 -2.63 2.26 -14.22
C GLY A 213 -3.15 1.15 -13.34
N SER A 214 -3.35 -0.02 -13.94
CA SER A 214 -3.90 -1.21 -13.30
C SER A 214 -3.10 -2.46 -13.62
N VAL A 215 -3.20 -3.46 -12.75
CA VAL A 215 -2.65 -4.80 -12.95
C VAL A 215 -3.55 -5.84 -12.31
N LEU A 216 -3.93 -6.83 -13.10
CA LEU A 216 -4.61 -8.02 -12.60
C LEU A 216 -3.59 -8.96 -11.95
N ARG A 217 -3.86 -9.39 -10.74
CA ARG A 217 -3.09 -10.39 -10.01
C ARG A 217 -3.87 -11.70 -10.05
N VAL A 218 -3.36 -12.66 -10.80
CA VAL A 218 -3.99 -13.97 -10.96
C VAL A 218 -3.37 -14.92 -9.95
N PRO A 219 -4.15 -15.50 -9.02
CA PRO A 219 -3.65 -16.47 -8.06
C PRO A 219 -2.90 -17.61 -8.74
N ALA A 220 -1.90 -18.20 -8.05
CA ALA A 220 -1.29 -19.44 -8.52
C ALA A 220 -2.29 -20.58 -8.43
N ASP A 221 -2.10 -21.63 -9.26
CA ASP A 221 -2.98 -22.81 -9.28
C ASP A 221 -3.17 -23.38 -7.86
N GLY A 222 -4.42 -23.52 -7.47
CA GLY A 222 -4.83 -24.01 -6.15
C GLY A 222 -4.70 -22.99 -5.01
N SER A 223 -4.32 -21.74 -5.30
CA SER A 223 -4.31 -20.63 -4.34
C SER A 223 -5.54 -19.74 -4.55
N ARG A 224 -6.06 -19.19 -3.44
CA ARG A 224 -7.09 -18.13 -3.45
C ARG A 224 -6.51 -16.76 -3.04
N LEU A 225 -5.19 -16.68 -2.85
CA LEU A 225 -4.48 -15.45 -2.54
C LEU A 225 -3.76 -14.93 -3.79
N ALA A 226 -4.06 -13.69 -4.17
CA ALA A 226 -3.55 -13.04 -5.38
C ALA A 226 -2.29 -12.19 -5.14
N ASN A 227 -1.58 -12.43 -4.04
CA ASN A 227 -0.37 -11.68 -3.73
C ASN A 227 0.81 -12.10 -4.63
N LEU A 228 1.40 -11.15 -5.36
CA LEU A 228 2.56 -11.40 -6.23
C LEU A 228 3.76 -12.00 -5.47
N HIS A 229 3.93 -11.65 -4.19
CA HIS A 229 4.96 -12.25 -3.32
C HIS A 229 4.69 -13.71 -2.98
N GLN A 230 3.48 -14.20 -3.20
CA GLN A 230 3.04 -15.58 -2.95
C GLN A 230 2.88 -16.39 -4.25
N GLY A 231 3.43 -15.89 -5.36
CA GLY A 231 3.46 -16.63 -6.62
C GLY A 231 2.33 -16.29 -7.59
N ALA A 232 1.47 -15.31 -7.29
CA ALA A 232 0.50 -14.83 -8.27
C ALA A 232 1.21 -14.24 -9.49
N THR A 233 0.57 -14.32 -10.66
CA THR A 233 1.07 -13.76 -11.91
C THR A 233 0.39 -12.42 -12.21
N ALA A 234 1.11 -11.53 -12.90
CA ALA A 234 0.59 -10.24 -13.34
C ALA A 234 0.04 -10.34 -14.76
N ALA A 235 -1.15 -9.81 -15.00
CA ALA A 235 -1.78 -9.74 -16.30
C ALA A 235 -2.39 -8.35 -16.55
N ARG A 236 -2.64 -8.03 -17.81
CA ARG A 236 -3.35 -6.81 -18.19
C ARG A 236 -4.85 -6.98 -18.02
N LEU A 237 -5.48 -6.02 -17.36
CA LEU A 237 -6.93 -5.86 -17.33
C LEU A 237 -7.27 -4.37 -17.19
N GLU A 238 -8.15 -3.88 -18.06
CA GLU A 238 -8.62 -2.49 -17.98
C GLU A 238 -9.68 -2.37 -16.88
N PRO A 239 -9.62 -1.32 -16.05
CA PRO A 239 -10.63 -1.07 -15.03
C PRO A 239 -12.01 -0.78 -15.66
N THR A 240 -13.07 -1.21 -15.00
CA THR A 240 -14.44 -0.86 -15.37
C THR A 240 -14.77 0.59 -14.99
N PRO A 241 -15.82 1.19 -15.59
CA PRO A 241 -16.29 2.51 -15.19
C PRO A 241 -16.68 2.60 -13.71
N ARG A 242 -17.22 1.52 -13.11
CA ARG A 242 -17.59 1.46 -11.71
C ARG A 242 -16.35 1.46 -10.81
N GLN A 243 -15.32 0.69 -11.14
CA GLN A 243 -14.05 0.68 -10.41
C GLN A 243 -13.35 2.04 -10.48
N LEU A 244 -13.38 2.71 -11.66
CA LEU A 244 -12.83 4.07 -11.80
C LEU A 244 -13.62 5.10 -10.99
N ALA A 245 -14.95 5.00 -10.91
CA ALA A 245 -15.78 5.85 -10.08
C ALA A 245 -15.44 5.68 -8.59
N CYS A 246 -15.27 4.43 -8.13
CA CYS A 246 -14.79 4.14 -6.79
C CYS A 246 -13.41 4.77 -6.52
N CYS A 247 -12.45 4.63 -7.44
CA CYS A 247 -11.13 5.25 -7.31
C CYS A 247 -11.22 6.78 -7.16
N ALA A 248 -12.08 7.42 -7.95
CA ALA A 248 -12.28 8.87 -7.89
C ALA A 248 -12.86 9.32 -6.55
N GLU A 249 -13.89 8.62 -6.02
CA GLU A 249 -14.53 8.93 -4.75
C GLU A 249 -13.56 8.72 -3.58
N VAL A 250 -12.91 7.55 -3.51
CA VAL A 250 -11.92 7.26 -2.47
C VAL A 250 -10.76 8.26 -2.49
N SER A 251 -10.25 8.62 -3.67
CA SER A 251 -9.20 9.63 -3.80
C SER A 251 -9.66 11.01 -3.35
N ALA A 252 -10.89 11.43 -3.67
CA ALA A 252 -11.44 12.72 -3.25
C ALA A 252 -11.54 12.83 -1.73
N ASP A 253 -11.88 11.74 -1.03
CA ASP A 253 -11.99 11.70 0.43
C ASP A 253 -10.62 11.60 1.14
N LEU A 254 -9.67 10.87 0.56
CA LEU A 254 -8.40 10.60 1.23
C LEU A 254 -7.32 11.63 0.91
N ASN A 255 -7.36 12.29 -0.25
CA ASN A 255 -6.39 13.33 -0.61
C ASN A 255 -6.33 14.48 0.41
N PRO A 256 -7.44 15.01 0.94
CA PRO A 256 -7.40 16.06 1.98
C PRO A 256 -6.72 15.60 3.28
N LEU A 257 -6.64 14.29 3.52
CA LEU A 257 -5.93 13.71 4.66
C LEU A 257 -4.43 13.51 4.39
N GLY A 258 -3.97 13.85 3.19
CA GLY A 258 -2.59 13.66 2.75
C GLY A 258 -2.28 12.23 2.26
N LEU A 259 -3.30 11.40 2.03
CA LEU A 259 -3.17 10.08 1.43
C LEU A 259 -3.38 10.17 -0.07
N HIS A 260 -2.32 10.46 -0.80
CA HIS A 260 -2.37 10.75 -2.24
C HIS A 260 -2.05 9.55 -3.11
N LEU A 261 -1.10 8.69 -2.68
CA LEU A 261 -0.72 7.48 -3.42
C LEU A 261 -1.51 6.29 -2.85
N LEU A 262 -2.46 5.79 -3.63
CA LEU A 262 -3.36 4.72 -3.22
C LEU A 262 -3.25 3.52 -4.16
N GLY A 263 -3.36 2.33 -3.59
CA GLY A 263 -3.56 1.07 -4.32
C GLY A 263 -4.90 0.47 -3.94
N LEU A 264 -5.88 0.54 -4.84
CA LEU A 264 -7.21 -0.01 -4.61
C LEU A 264 -7.31 -1.41 -5.20
N ASP A 265 -7.76 -2.36 -4.40
CA ASP A 265 -7.86 -3.77 -4.76
C ASP A 265 -9.31 -4.17 -4.97
N PHE A 266 -9.58 -4.81 -6.12
CA PHE A 266 -10.92 -5.21 -6.51
C PHE A 266 -10.97 -6.69 -6.89
N ILE A 267 -11.97 -7.40 -6.36
CA ILE A 267 -12.36 -8.73 -6.83
C ILE A 267 -13.71 -8.56 -7.53
N GLY A 268 -13.74 -8.77 -8.85
CA GLY A 268 -14.87 -8.36 -9.67
C GLY A 268 -15.12 -6.85 -9.53
N GLU A 269 -16.34 -6.45 -9.19
CA GLU A 269 -16.71 -5.04 -9.01
C GLU A 269 -16.60 -4.56 -7.56
N HIS A 270 -16.11 -5.40 -6.62
CA HIS A 270 -16.06 -5.08 -5.21
C HIS A 270 -14.67 -4.64 -4.76
N LEU A 271 -14.61 -3.49 -4.14
CA LEU A 271 -13.44 -3.01 -3.41
C LEU A 271 -13.21 -3.90 -2.18
N THR A 272 -12.02 -4.44 -2.03
CA THR A 272 -11.63 -5.33 -0.92
C THR A 272 -10.61 -4.71 0.02
N GLU A 273 -9.80 -3.75 -0.47
CA GLU A 273 -8.74 -3.10 0.30
C GLU A 273 -8.32 -1.78 -0.34
N VAL A 274 -7.89 -0.81 0.47
CA VAL A 274 -7.26 0.43 0.02
C VAL A 274 -5.89 0.56 0.68
N ASN A 275 -4.85 0.35 -0.10
CA ASN A 275 -3.47 0.39 0.36
C ASN A 275 -2.91 1.80 0.25
N PHE A 276 -2.35 2.35 1.33
CA PHE A 276 -1.78 3.70 1.39
C PHE A 276 -0.46 3.81 2.18
N THR A 277 -0.01 2.78 2.88
CA THR A 277 1.30 2.79 3.57
C THR A 277 2.43 2.75 2.56
N SER A 278 2.48 1.70 1.76
CA SER A 278 3.49 1.50 0.71
C SER A 278 2.89 0.78 -0.51
N PRO A 279 1.85 1.33 -1.19
CA PRO A 279 1.18 0.62 -2.29
C PRO A 279 2.17 0.25 -3.40
N THR A 280 2.10 -0.98 -3.90
CA THR A 280 3.05 -1.60 -4.84
C THR A 280 2.46 -1.71 -6.26
N THR A 281 3.23 -2.31 -7.20
CA THR A 281 2.83 -2.76 -8.54
C THR A 281 3.16 -1.84 -9.72
N LEU A 282 3.79 -0.68 -9.51
CA LEU A 282 4.14 0.24 -10.61
C LEU A 282 4.97 -0.45 -11.72
N VAL A 283 5.91 -1.33 -11.33
CA VAL A 283 6.75 -2.08 -12.29
C VAL A 283 5.89 -3.04 -13.12
N GLN A 284 5.00 -3.78 -12.46
CA GLN A 284 4.11 -4.72 -13.13
C GLN A 284 3.13 -3.99 -14.06
N ILE A 285 2.58 -2.85 -13.62
CA ILE A 285 1.74 -1.98 -14.46
C ILE A 285 2.49 -1.60 -15.75
N ASN A 286 3.76 -1.14 -15.64
CA ASN A 286 4.58 -0.81 -16.80
C ASN A 286 4.75 -2.02 -17.73
N GLN A 287 5.07 -3.18 -17.17
CA GLN A 287 5.36 -4.40 -17.92
C GLN A 287 4.14 -4.94 -18.67
N VAL A 288 3.00 -5.11 -17.97
CA VAL A 288 1.82 -5.75 -18.57
C VAL A 288 1.06 -4.83 -19.53
N ASN A 289 1.13 -3.51 -19.31
CA ASN A 289 0.42 -2.55 -20.16
C ASN A 289 1.32 -1.91 -21.23
N GLY A 290 2.64 -2.11 -21.17
CA GLY A 290 3.58 -1.47 -22.09
C GLY A 290 3.63 0.05 -21.98
N ILE A 291 3.41 0.59 -20.78
CA ILE A 291 3.35 2.03 -20.49
C ILE A 291 4.48 2.46 -19.56
N ARG A 292 4.56 3.76 -19.30
CA ARG A 292 5.49 4.39 -18.37
C ARG A 292 4.70 5.07 -17.24
N ALA A 293 4.04 4.27 -16.40
CA ALA A 293 3.30 4.76 -15.23
C ALA A 293 4.21 5.51 -14.24
N ASP A 294 5.50 5.16 -14.19
CA ASP A 294 6.52 5.91 -13.45
C ASP A 294 6.67 7.36 -13.98
N ARG A 295 6.61 7.57 -15.30
CA ARG A 295 6.60 8.91 -15.92
C ARG A 295 5.32 9.67 -15.57
N VAL A 296 4.16 9.02 -15.70
CA VAL A 296 2.87 9.61 -15.31
C VAL A 296 2.86 10.01 -13.83
N MET A 297 3.46 9.17 -12.97
CA MET A 297 3.60 9.48 -11.55
C MET A 297 4.45 10.73 -11.31
N VAL A 298 5.59 10.86 -11.99
CA VAL A 298 6.44 12.05 -11.85
C VAL A 298 5.76 13.30 -12.40
N ASP A 299 5.07 13.22 -13.55
CA ASP A 299 4.27 14.32 -14.10
C ASP A 299 3.20 14.80 -13.09
N GLN A 300 2.56 13.87 -12.38
CA GLN A 300 1.57 14.19 -11.36
C GLN A 300 2.19 14.82 -10.11
N LEU A 301 3.35 14.32 -9.65
CA LEU A 301 4.08 14.94 -8.54
C LEU A 301 4.45 16.39 -8.83
N GLU A 302 4.93 16.67 -10.05
CA GLU A 302 5.26 18.04 -10.48
C GLU A 302 4.01 18.95 -10.51
N ARG A 303 2.86 18.43 -10.97
CA ARG A 303 1.58 19.18 -10.94
C ARG A 303 1.12 19.47 -9.51
N MET A 304 1.12 18.45 -8.63
CA MET A 304 0.69 18.60 -7.24
C MET A 304 1.58 19.55 -6.43
N ARG A 305 2.88 19.64 -6.79
CA ARG A 305 3.79 20.60 -6.18
C ARG A 305 3.52 22.05 -6.64
N ALA A 306 3.09 22.23 -7.88
CA ALA A 306 2.88 23.56 -8.47
C ALA A 306 1.56 24.23 -8.07
N GLY A 307 0.58 23.49 -7.60
CA GLY A 307 -0.75 23.96 -7.14
C GLY A 307 -0.81 24.12 -5.65
#